data_89e16ab7ca3cba3c35c5a9ec3c606012
#
_entry.id   89e16ab7ca3cba3c35c5a9ec3c606012
#
_cell.length_a   1.000
_cell.length_b   1.000
_cell.length_c   1.000
_cell.angle_alpha   90.00
_cell.angle_beta   90.00
_cell.angle_gamma   90.00
#
_symmetry.space_group_name_H-M   'P 1'
#
loop_
_entity.id
_entity.type
_entity.pdbx_description
1 polymer ?
#
loop_
_entity_poly.entity_id
_entity_poly.type
_entity_poly.pdbx_seq_one_letter_code
_entity_poly.pdbx_strand_id
1 'polypeptide(L)'
;AFRSCVSHGIVLGDDGLKMSKSLRNYPDVAEVFNKYGSDAMRWFLMSSPVVRGGNLMVKEESIRDTVRQVLLPIWNTYYFFTLYAGACNGGAGYEAKRLDLSDQAVVGALPQMDRYLLAHTRSLAEDARRALDAYDVAGACDAIRDYLDVLTNWYVRTQRQRFWDEDSAAFDALYTALVTLMELAAPLLPLLSEEIWRGLTGGESVHLVDFPVISEAVADSALVEAMDEVRSVVSAAHALRKTHQLRVRQPLASLQVVSEHHKELEP
;
A
#
# COMPACT_ATOMS: atom_id res chain seq x y z
N ALA A 1 -3.94 21.95 -30.95
CA ALA A 1 -3.47 22.58 -29.72
C ALA A 1 -3.63 21.59 -28.57
N PHE A 2 -2.64 21.48 -27.69
CA PHE A 2 -2.66 20.63 -26.50
C PHE A 2 -3.10 21.48 -25.28
N ARG A 3 -3.70 20.82 -24.28
CA ARG A 3 -4.11 21.48 -23.03
C ARG A 3 -3.00 21.49 -22.00
N SER A 4 -2.17 20.45 -22.01
CA SER A 4 -1.11 20.27 -21.02
C SER A 4 0.14 19.74 -21.70
N CYS A 5 1.30 20.08 -21.15
CA CYS A 5 2.60 19.55 -21.55
C CYS A 5 3.33 19.08 -20.30
N VAL A 6 3.64 17.80 -20.26
CA VAL A 6 4.41 17.19 -19.17
C VAL A 6 5.80 16.88 -19.67
N SER A 7 6.82 17.40 -18.99
CA SER A 7 8.22 17.11 -19.28
C SER A 7 8.83 16.29 -18.16
N HIS A 8 9.77 15.42 -18.52
CA HIS A 8 10.50 14.60 -17.56
C HIS A 8 12.00 14.89 -17.62
N GLY A 9 12.74 14.46 -16.61
CA GLY A 9 14.19 14.55 -16.53
C GLY A 9 14.91 13.55 -17.43
N ILE A 10 16.21 13.46 -17.25
CA ILE A 10 17.08 12.57 -18.05
C ILE A 10 17.33 11.28 -17.29
N VAL A 11 17.20 10.16 -18.01
CA VAL A 11 17.57 8.85 -17.48
C VAL A 11 19.04 8.59 -17.82
N LEU A 12 19.81 8.26 -16.77
CA LEU A 12 21.25 8.05 -16.81
C LEU A 12 21.55 6.56 -16.59
N GLY A 13 22.62 6.09 -17.19
CA GLY A 13 23.18 4.77 -16.88
C GLY A 13 23.82 4.73 -15.50
N ASP A 14 24.31 3.57 -15.12
CA ASP A 14 25.01 3.34 -13.84
C ASP A 14 26.36 4.11 -13.75
N ASP A 15 26.92 4.49 -14.91
CA ASP A 15 28.09 5.35 -15.07
C ASP A 15 27.79 6.85 -14.88
N GLY A 16 26.52 7.22 -14.67
CA GLY A 16 26.08 8.61 -14.53
C GLY A 16 26.00 9.38 -15.84
N LEU A 17 26.26 8.75 -16.97
CA LEU A 17 26.14 9.36 -18.32
C LEU A 17 24.73 9.11 -18.88
N LYS A 18 24.32 9.97 -19.82
CA LYS A 18 23.06 9.77 -20.54
C LYS A 18 23.03 8.38 -21.19
N MET A 19 21.95 7.63 -20.99
CA MET A 19 21.79 6.33 -21.63
C MET A 19 21.94 6.39 -23.14
N SER A 20 22.75 5.51 -23.70
CA SER A 20 23.04 5.45 -25.12
C SER A 20 23.21 4.02 -25.59
N LYS A 21 22.63 3.69 -26.76
CA LYS A 21 22.81 2.40 -27.38
C LYS A 21 24.30 2.09 -27.71
N SER A 22 25.08 3.13 -28.05
CA SER A 22 26.50 2.99 -28.35
C SER A 22 27.35 2.69 -27.12
N LEU A 23 26.98 3.29 -25.96
CA LEU A 23 27.66 3.08 -24.68
C LEU A 23 27.24 1.78 -23.99
N ARG A 24 26.03 1.27 -24.29
CA ARG A 24 25.42 0.11 -23.62
C ARG A 24 25.46 0.22 -22.08
N ASN A 25 25.30 1.44 -21.59
CA ASN A 25 25.38 1.80 -20.17
C ASN A 25 24.03 1.71 -19.44
N TYR A 26 23.22 0.74 -19.83
CA TYR A 26 21.95 0.43 -19.16
C TYR A 26 21.69 -1.08 -19.24
N PRO A 27 20.97 -1.65 -18.26
CA PRO A 27 20.61 -3.06 -18.30
C PRO A 27 19.70 -3.34 -19.51
N ASP A 28 19.83 -4.52 -20.09
CA ASP A 28 18.92 -4.95 -21.15
C ASP A 28 17.49 -5.02 -20.64
N VAL A 29 16.57 -4.36 -21.35
CA VAL A 29 15.16 -4.24 -20.92
C VAL A 29 14.47 -5.59 -20.86
N ALA A 30 14.77 -6.51 -21.79
CA ALA A 30 14.19 -7.84 -21.80
C ALA A 30 14.69 -8.66 -20.60
N GLU A 31 15.99 -8.55 -20.26
CA GLU A 31 16.54 -9.21 -19.07
C GLU A 31 15.88 -8.67 -17.78
N VAL A 32 15.72 -7.36 -17.66
CA VAL A 32 15.04 -6.73 -16.52
C VAL A 32 13.59 -7.20 -16.41
N PHE A 33 12.85 -7.24 -17.52
CA PHE A 33 11.45 -7.70 -17.52
C PHE A 33 11.36 -9.19 -17.18
N ASN A 34 12.24 -10.02 -17.66
CA ASN A 34 12.26 -11.44 -17.35
C ASN A 34 12.60 -11.71 -15.87
N LYS A 35 13.43 -10.86 -15.26
CA LYS A 35 13.91 -11.03 -13.88
C LYS A 35 13.00 -10.41 -12.83
N TYR A 36 12.46 -9.23 -13.08
CA TYR A 36 11.74 -8.42 -12.10
C TYR A 36 10.29 -8.13 -12.48
N GLY A 37 9.90 -8.36 -13.72
CA GLY A 37 8.62 -7.98 -14.27
C GLY A 37 8.58 -6.51 -14.74
N SER A 38 7.67 -6.22 -15.66
CA SER A 38 7.52 -4.87 -16.22
C SER A 38 6.94 -3.87 -15.20
N ASP A 39 6.08 -4.31 -14.27
CA ASP A 39 5.52 -3.47 -13.23
C ASP A 39 6.59 -2.94 -12.26
N ALA A 40 7.64 -3.74 -11.97
CA ALA A 40 8.75 -3.29 -11.16
C ALA A 40 9.52 -2.13 -11.82
N MET A 41 9.81 -2.26 -13.11
CA MET A 41 10.46 -1.20 -13.88
C MET A 41 9.56 0.03 -14.00
N ARG A 42 8.27 -0.19 -14.27
CA ARG A 42 7.28 0.87 -14.37
C ARG A 42 7.18 1.67 -13.07
N TRP A 43 7.00 1.00 -11.94
CA TRP A 43 6.96 1.65 -10.63
C TRP A 43 8.26 2.40 -10.32
N PHE A 44 9.42 1.77 -10.55
CA PHE A 44 10.71 2.41 -10.35
C PHE A 44 10.83 3.75 -11.10
N LEU A 45 10.41 3.78 -12.37
CA LEU A 45 10.42 5.01 -13.15
C LEU A 45 9.41 6.05 -12.65
N MET A 46 8.17 5.62 -12.38
CA MET A 46 7.08 6.52 -11.98
C MET A 46 7.25 7.10 -10.58
N SER A 47 7.86 6.37 -9.64
CA SER A 47 8.13 6.84 -8.28
C SER A 47 9.41 7.65 -8.15
N SER A 48 10.15 7.83 -9.25
CA SER A 48 11.47 8.48 -9.23
C SER A 48 11.39 9.98 -9.51
N PRO A 49 12.46 10.74 -9.19
CA PRO A 49 12.54 12.15 -9.52
C PRO A 49 12.43 12.48 -11.01
N VAL A 50 12.61 11.50 -11.90
CA VAL A 50 12.58 11.73 -13.36
C VAL A 50 11.23 12.28 -13.82
N VAL A 51 10.13 11.87 -13.21
CA VAL A 51 8.78 12.35 -13.57
C VAL A 51 8.51 13.78 -13.11
N ARG A 52 9.36 14.32 -12.23
CA ARG A 52 9.33 15.70 -11.73
C ARG A 52 10.47 16.55 -12.34
N GLY A 53 11.09 16.12 -13.45
CA GLY A 53 12.17 16.84 -14.13
C GLY A 53 13.57 16.61 -13.58
N GLY A 54 13.75 15.81 -12.52
CA GLY A 54 15.04 15.42 -11.98
C GLY A 54 15.72 14.33 -12.83
N ASN A 55 17.01 14.12 -12.64
CA ASN A 55 17.71 13.01 -13.29
C ASN A 55 17.54 11.72 -12.50
N LEU A 56 17.46 10.59 -13.21
CA LEU A 56 17.39 9.26 -12.64
C LEU A 56 18.57 8.40 -13.12
N MET A 57 19.33 7.87 -12.19
CA MET A 57 20.32 6.82 -12.47
C MET A 57 19.65 5.46 -12.33
N VAL A 58 19.66 4.66 -13.41
CA VAL A 58 19.06 3.33 -13.40
C VAL A 58 20.08 2.32 -12.86
N LYS A 59 19.76 1.80 -11.67
CA LYS A 59 20.50 0.69 -11.06
C LYS A 59 19.59 -0.50 -10.87
N GLU A 60 20.08 -1.68 -11.20
CA GLU A 60 19.32 -2.92 -11.04
C GLU A 60 18.88 -3.17 -9.59
N GLU A 61 19.71 -2.76 -8.62
CA GLU A 61 19.36 -2.85 -7.20
C GLU A 61 18.11 -2.04 -6.83
N SER A 62 17.96 -0.86 -7.41
CA SER A 62 16.79 0.00 -7.14
C SER A 62 15.50 -0.60 -7.70
N ILE A 63 15.58 -1.30 -8.84
CA ILE A 63 14.44 -2.04 -9.41
C ILE A 63 14.09 -3.23 -8.50
N ARG A 64 15.09 -3.97 -8.04
CA ARG A 64 14.90 -5.06 -7.07
C ARG A 64 14.28 -4.59 -5.77
N ASP A 65 14.70 -3.43 -5.27
CA ASP A 65 14.15 -2.85 -4.05
C ASP A 65 12.68 -2.45 -4.22
N THR A 66 12.26 -2.01 -5.41
CA THR A 66 10.85 -1.81 -5.75
C THR A 66 10.03 -3.08 -5.56
N VAL A 67 10.53 -4.22 -6.09
CA VAL A 67 9.85 -5.51 -5.90
C VAL A 67 9.67 -5.82 -4.42
N ARG A 68 10.72 -5.65 -3.62
CA ARG A 68 10.70 -5.96 -2.18
C ARG A 68 9.82 -5.03 -1.36
N GLN A 69 9.78 -3.74 -1.70
CA GLN A 69 9.11 -2.72 -0.90
C GLN A 69 7.66 -2.50 -1.30
N VAL A 70 7.26 -2.86 -2.52
CA VAL A 70 5.92 -2.58 -3.05
C VAL A 70 5.23 -3.84 -3.56
N LEU A 71 5.79 -4.52 -4.57
CA LEU A 71 5.08 -5.61 -5.23
C LEU A 71 4.88 -6.81 -4.30
N LEU A 72 5.92 -7.23 -3.59
CA LEU A 72 5.84 -8.34 -2.64
C LEU A 72 4.91 -8.07 -1.44
N PRO A 73 4.91 -6.90 -0.80
CA PRO A 73 3.93 -6.58 0.24
C PRO A 73 2.49 -6.68 -0.25
N ILE A 74 2.18 -6.16 -1.45
CA ILE A 74 0.84 -6.28 -2.05
C ILE A 74 0.50 -7.76 -2.28
N TRP A 75 1.37 -8.50 -2.97
CA TRP A 75 1.16 -9.91 -3.25
C TRP A 75 1.02 -10.76 -1.99
N ASN A 76 1.86 -10.54 -0.99
CA ASN A 76 1.83 -11.28 0.26
C ASN A 76 0.54 -11.00 1.07
N THR A 77 0.00 -9.79 0.98
CA THR A 77 -1.28 -9.46 1.62
C THR A 77 -2.44 -10.17 0.92
N TYR A 78 -2.43 -10.17 -0.41
CA TYR A 78 -3.39 -10.95 -1.20
C TYR A 78 -3.28 -12.45 -0.89
N TYR A 79 -2.06 -13.01 -0.90
CA TYR A 79 -1.82 -14.41 -0.56
C TYR A 79 -2.28 -14.76 0.86
N PHE A 80 -1.99 -13.89 1.83
CA PHE A 80 -2.49 -14.03 3.20
C PHE A 80 -4.01 -14.09 3.22
N PHE A 81 -4.68 -13.14 2.57
CA PHE A 81 -6.13 -13.10 2.49
C PHE A 81 -6.70 -14.40 1.90
N THR A 82 -6.24 -14.82 0.73
CA THR A 82 -6.76 -16.00 0.04
C THR A 82 -6.49 -17.28 0.82
N LEU A 83 -5.32 -17.39 1.46
CA LEU A 83 -4.97 -18.56 2.29
C LEU A 83 -5.94 -18.72 3.48
N TYR A 84 -6.16 -17.62 4.23
CA TYR A 84 -7.03 -17.67 5.41
C TYR A 84 -8.50 -17.78 5.02
N ALA A 85 -8.96 -17.03 4.01
CA ALA A 85 -10.33 -17.15 3.51
C ALA A 85 -10.63 -18.55 2.98
N GLY A 86 -9.68 -19.18 2.27
CA GLY A 86 -9.84 -20.56 1.79
C GLY A 86 -9.84 -21.61 2.89
N ALA A 87 -9.20 -21.35 4.04
CA ALA A 87 -9.16 -22.26 5.17
C ALA A 87 -10.41 -22.20 6.07
N CYS A 88 -11.22 -21.14 5.97
CA CYS A 88 -12.43 -20.97 6.77
C CYS A 88 -13.42 -22.13 6.61
N ASN A 89 -14.29 -22.30 7.60
CA ASN A 89 -15.37 -23.29 7.60
C ASN A 89 -14.85 -24.72 7.35
N GLY A 90 -13.70 -25.05 7.94
CA GLY A 90 -13.09 -26.37 7.77
C GLY A 90 -12.59 -26.64 6.35
N GLY A 91 -12.25 -25.61 5.58
CA GLY A 91 -11.77 -25.68 4.21
C GLY A 91 -12.87 -25.50 3.14
N ALA A 92 -14.11 -25.20 3.54
CA ALA A 92 -15.17 -24.83 2.61
C ALA A 92 -15.00 -23.41 2.05
N GLY A 93 -14.19 -22.58 2.74
CA GLY A 93 -13.90 -21.21 2.37
C GLY A 93 -14.88 -20.19 2.93
N TYR A 94 -14.48 -18.93 2.87
CA TYR A 94 -15.31 -17.75 3.15
C TYR A 94 -15.31 -16.84 1.92
N GLU A 95 -16.48 -16.51 1.43
CA GLU A 95 -16.69 -15.54 0.34
C GLU A 95 -16.87 -14.16 0.94
N ALA A 96 -15.79 -13.38 0.95
CA ALA A 96 -15.79 -12.03 1.49
C ALA A 96 -16.60 -11.08 0.59
N LYS A 97 -17.20 -10.06 1.24
CA LYS A 97 -18.06 -9.08 0.57
C LYS A 97 -17.43 -7.70 0.59
N ARG A 98 -17.55 -6.98 -0.51
CA ARG A 98 -17.24 -5.55 -0.52
C ARG A 98 -18.26 -4.81 0.34
N LEU A 99 -17.76 -4.11 1.37
CA LEU A 99 -18.60 -3.33 2.27
C LEU A 99 -19.19 -2.11 1.56
N ASP A 100 -20.46 -1.83 1.80
CA ASP A 100 -21.07 -0.57 1.38
C ASP A 100 -20.67 0.55 2.34
N LEU A 101 -19.60 1.26 1.98
CA LEU A 101 -19.06 2.34 2.79
C LEU A 101 -19.90 3.64 2.72
N SER A 102 -21.01 3.66 1.97
CA SER A 102 -21.97 4.77 1.98
C SER A 102 -23.04 4.61 3.07
N ASP A 103 -23.23 3.40 3.58
CA ASP A 103 -24.16 3.10 4.66
C ASP A 103 -23.53 3.35 6.03
N GLN A 104 -24.01 4.39 6.71
CA GLN A 104 -23.52 4.74 8.06
C GLN A 104 -23.77 3.64 9.11
N ALA A 105 -24.81 2.81 8.92
CA ALA A 105 -25.05 1.69 9.83
C ALA A 105 -23.97 0.62 9.67
N VAL A 106 -23.57 0.34 8.43
CA VAL A 106 -22.45 -0.58 8.13
C VAL A 106 -21.16 -0.03 8.73
N VAL A 107 -20.81 1.23 8.44
CA VAL A 107 -19.58 1.85 8.95
C VAL A 107 -19.57 1.93 10.48
N GLY A 108 -20.69 2.29 11.11
CA GLY A 108 -20.81 2.40 12.56
C GLY A 108 -20.72 1.07 13.30
N ALA A 109 -21.04 -0.04 12.64
CA ALA A 109 -20.94 -1.39 13.21
C ALA A 109 -19.53 -2.00 13.11
N LEU A 110 -18.62 -1.38 12.34
CA LEU A 110 -17.26 -1.93 12.15
C LEU A 110 -16.43 -1.82 13.43
N PRO A 111 -15.62 -2.83 13.75
CA PRO A 111 -14.58 -2.73 14.76
C PRO A 111 -13.63 -1.55 14.49
N GLN A 112 -13.07 -0.99 15.55
CA GLN A 112 -12.22 0.20 15.48
C GLN A 112 -11.06 0.05 14.47
N MET A 113 -10.39 -1.10 14.45
CA MET A 113 -9.27 -1.34 13.52
C MET A 113 -9.72 -1.44 12.06
N ASP A 114 -10.92 -1.92 11.81
CA ASP A 114 -11.48 -1.99 10.46
C ASP A 114 -11.88 -0.59 9.97
N ARG A 115 -12.49 0.23 10.85
CA ARG A 115 -12.75 1.66 10.55
C ARG A 115 -11.47 2.41 10.25
N TYR A 116 -10.42 2.20 11.06
CA TYR A 116 -9.11 2.80 10.82
C TYR A 116 -8.53 2.43 9.46
N LEU A 117 -8.53 1.13 9.09
CA LEU A 117 -8.07 0.69 7.78
C LEU A 117 -8.85 1.35 6.64
N LEU A 118 -10.19 1.35 6.74
CA LEU A 118 -11.04 1.88 5.68
C LEU A 118 -11.01 3.41 5.59
N ALA A 119 -10.83 4.12 6.71
CA ALA A 119 -10.57 5.55 6.73
C ALA A 119 -9.24 5.88 6.02
N HIS A 120 -8.17 5.12 6.27
CA HIS A 120 -6.92 5.25 5.52
C HIS A 120 -7.07 4.90 4.03
N THR A 121 -7.88 3.88 3.70
CA THR A 121 -8.16 3.53 2.30
C THR A 121 -8.86 4.69 1.57
N ARG A 122 -9.75 5.40 2.27
CA ARG A 122 -10.38 6.62 1.75
C ARG A 122 -9.35 7.73 1.54
N SER A 123 -8.52 8.02 2.53
CA SER A 123 -7.46 9.02 2.41
C SER A 123 -6.53 8.72 1.24
N LEU A 124 -6.12 7.46 1.07
CA LEU A 124 -5.34 7.02 -0.10
C LEU A 124 -6.06 7.33 -1.41
N ALA A 125 -7.36 7.04 -1.51
CA ALA A 125 -8.11 7.29 -2.75
C ALA A 125 -8.16 8.78 -3.11
N GLU A 126 -8.31 9.65 -2.12
CA GLU A 126 -8.29 11.10 -2.30
C GLU A 126 -6.91 11.63 -2.67
N ASP A 127 -5.87 11.19 -1.98
CA ASP A 127 -4.50 11.63 -2.21
C ASP A 127 -3.99 11.15 -3.58
N ALA A 128 -4.24 9.89 -3.92
CA ALA A 128 -3.88 9.35 -5.23
C ALA A 128 -4.61 10.08 -6.37
N ARG A 129 -5.91 10.33 -6.22
CA ARG A 129 -6.69 11.12 -7.21
C ARG A 129 -6.11 12.52 -7.36
N ARG A 130 -5.92 13.23 -6.25
CA ARG A 130 -5.37 14.60 -6.26
C ARG A 130 -3.99 14.66 -6.91
N ALA A 131 -3.12 13.70 -6.60
CA ALA A 131 -1.80 13.62 -7.19
C ALA A 131 -1.85 13.34 -8.70
N LEU A 132 -2.66 12.37 -9.13
CA LEU A 132 -2.81 12.02 -10.56
C LEU A 132 -3.45 13.17 -11.35
N ASP A 133 -4.47 13.84 -10.82
CA ASP A 133 -5.11 15.02 -11.44
C ASP A 133 -4.12 16.20 -11.60
N ALA A 134 -3.13 16.31 -10.68
CA ALA A 134 -2.06 17.27 -10.74
C ALA A 134 -0.85 16.82 -11.59
N TYR A 135 -0.91 15.66 -12.23
CA TYR A 135 0.22 15.01 -12.93
C TYR A 135 1.41 14.66 -11.99
N ASP A 136 1.20 14.64 -10.68
CA ASP A 136 2.20 14.20 -9.69
C ASP A 136 2.16 12.69 -9.50
N VAL A 137 2.63 11.97 -10.52
CA VAL A 137 2.64 10.49 -10.52
C VAL A 137 3.50 9.93 -9.37
N ALA A 138 4.61 10.59 -9.04
CA ALA A 138 5.45 10.17 -7.92
C ALA A 138 4.73 10.32 -6.57
N GLY A 139 3.94 11.39 -6.39
CA GLY A 139 3.11 11.57 -5.19
C GLY A 139 2.05 10.48 -5.05
N ALA A 140 1.44 10.03 -6.15
CA ALA A 140 0.52 8.90 -6.11
C ALA A 140 1.24 7.58 -5.70
N CYS A 141 2.47 7.36 -6.19
CA CYS A 141 3.29 6.23 -5.76
C CYS A 141 3.65 6.30 -4.26
N ASP A 142 3.99 7.50 -3.76
CA ASP A 142 4.31 7.72 -2.35
C ASP A 142 3.09 7.43 -1.46
N ALA A 143 1.90 7.94 -1.82
CA ALA A 143 0.66 7.66 -1.10
C ALA A 143 0.36 6.15 -0.98
N ILE A 144 0.53 5.40 -2.08
CA ILE A 144 0.36 3.94 -2.05
C ILE A 144 1.41 3.29 -1.15
N ARG A 145 2.67 3.71 -1.20
CA ARG A 145 3.74 3.15 -0.36
C ARG A 145 3.46 3.35 1.13
N ASP A 146 3.04 4.55 1.51
CA ASP A 146 2.69 4.87 2.89
C ASP A 146 1.50 4.05 3.38
N TYR A 147 0.49 3.90 2.53
CA TYR A 147 -0.65 3.03 2.82
C TYR A 147 -0.27 1.55 2.99
N LEU A 148 0.69 1.05 2.21
CA LEU A 148 1.16 -0.34 2.35
C LEU A 148 1.77 -0.61 3.73
N ASP A 149 2.40 0.36 4.36
CA ASP A 149 2.90 0.22 5.73
C ASP A 149 1.74 0.05 6.73
N VAL A 150 0.68 0.86 6.58
CA VAL A 150 -0.55 0.73 7.38
C VAL A 150 -1.18 -0.65 7.18
N LEU A 151 -1.37 -1.05 5.93
CA LEU A 151 -2.05 -2.30 5.58
C LEU A 151 -1.29 -3.53 6.08
N THR A 152 0.01 -3.61 5.77
CA THR A 152 0.81 -4.83 5.98
C THR A 152 1.41 -4.89 7.37
N ASN A 153 2.13 -3.84 7.78
CA ASN A 153 2.91 -3.82 9.01
C ASN A 153 2.06 -3.51 10.26
N TRP A 154 0.91 -2.88 10.06
CA TRP A 154 0.01 -2.57 11.17
C TRP A 154 -1.26 -3.42 11.15
N TYR A 155 -2.16 -3.22 10.17
CA TYR A 155 -3.46 -3.90 10.18
C TYR A 155 -3.33 -5.43 10.11
N VAL A 156 -2.78 -5.98 9.05
CA VAL A 156 -2.67 -7.44 8.88
C VAL A 156 -1.89 -8.06 10.03
N ARG A 157 -0.82 -7.42 10.47
CA ARG A 157 0.02 -7.95 11.55
C ARG A 157 -0.68 -7.96 12.90
N THR A 158 -1.39 -6.88 13.25
CA THR A 158 -2.08 -6.76 14.56
C THR A 158 -3.39 -7.52 14.60
N GLN A 159 -4.08 -7.63 13.46
CA GLN A 159 -5.37 -8.31 13.34
C GLN A 159 -5.27 -9.78 12.96
N ARG A 160 -4.06 -10.33 12.84
CA ARG A 160 -3.83 -11.70 12.36
C ARG A 160 -4.65 -12.76 13.09
N GLN A 161 -4.86 -12.62 14.39
CA GLN A 161 -5.63 -13.55 15.22
C GLN A 161 -7.09 -13.61 14.76
N ARG A 162 -7.69 -12.50 14.37
CA ARG A 162 -9.09 -12.44 13.89
C ARG A 162 -9.28 -13.27 12.61
N PHE A 163 -8.29 -13.29 11.71
CA PHE A 163 -8.34 -14.15 10.52
C PHE A 163 -8.23 -15.63 10.88
N TRP A 164 -7.43 -15.95 11.89
CA TRP A 164 -7.34 -17.30 12.42
C TRP A 164 -8.67 -17.75 13.09
N ASP A 165 -9.34 -16.83 13.77
CA ASP A 165 -10.62 -17.06 14.45
C ASP A 165 -11.83 -16.96 13.49
N GLU A 166 -11.59 -16.87 12.18
CA GLU A 166 -12.58 -16.82 11.11
C GLU A 166 -13.56 -15.64 11.23
N ASP A 167 -13.08 -14.47 11.73
CA ASP A 167 -13.90 -13.26 11.88
C ASP A 167 -14.25 -12.67 10.51
N SER A 168 -15.52 -12.82 10.12
CA SER A 168 -16.03 -12.33 8.82
C SER A 168 -15.86 -10.83 8.62
N ALA A 169 -15.97 -10.01 9.68
CA ALA A 169 -15.78 -8.56 9.56
C ALA A 169 -14.35 -8.21 9.15
N ALA A 170 -13.34 -8.93 9.68
CA ALA A 170 -11.96 -8.73 9.29
C ALA A 170 -11.71 -9.11 7.81
N PHE A 171 -12.32 -10.19 7.33
CA PHE A 171 -12.24 -10.58 5.92
C PHE A 171 -12.89 -9.56 5.02
N ASP A 172 -14.11 -9.10 5.32
CA ASP A 172 -14.83 -8.13 4.50
C ASP A 172 -14.12 -6.77 4.46
N ALA A 173 -13.56 -6.32 5.58
CA ALA A 173 -12.76 -5.09 5.64
C ALA A 173 -11.48 -5.19 4.81
N LEU A 174 -10.71 -6.29 4.95
CA LEU A 174 -9.48 -6.50 4.18
C LEU A 174 -9.77 -6.68 2.69
N TYR A 175 -10.83 -7.41 2.34
CA TYR A 175 -11.29 -7.56 0.96
C TYR A 175 -11.60 -6.20 0.33
N THR A 176 -12.40 -5.38 1.03
CA THR A 176 -12.76 -4.03 0.57
C THR A 176 -11.53 -3.17 0.34
N ALA A 177 -10.59 -3.20 1.29
CA ALA A 177 -9.33 -2.46 1.19
C ALA A 177 -8.46 -2.94 0.02
N LEU A 178 -8.32 -4.27 -0.18
CA LEU A 178 -7.52 -4.86 -1.26
C LEU A 178 -8.12 -4.56 -2.64
N VAL A 179 -9.43 -4.75 -2.82
CA VAL A 179 -10.09 -4.44 -4.10
C VAL A 179 -9.90 -2.96 -4.45
N THR A 180 -10.12 -2.06 -3.49
CA THR A 180 -9.92 -0.62 -3.69
C THR A 180 -8.46 -0.28 -4.00
N LEU A 181 -7.51 -0.89 -3.28
CA LEU A 181 -6.08 -0.69 -3.56
C LEU A 181 -5.71 -1.11 -4.98
N MET A 182 -6.25 -2.22 -5.49
CA MET A 182 -6.00 -2.66 -6.87
C MET A 182 -6.58 -1.70 -7.90
N GLU A 183 -7.79 -1.20 -7.66
CA GLU A 183 -8.42 -0.18 -8.50
C GLU A 183 -7.57 1.12 -8.55
N LEU A 184 -7.03 1.56 -7.40
CA LEU A 184 -6.15 2.73 -7.31
C LEU A 184 -4.78 2.51 -7.93
N ALA A 185 -4.21 1.32 -7.78
CA ALA A 185 -2.89 0.98 -8.28
C ALA A 185 -2.86 0.62 -9.77
N ALA A 186 -4.00 0.34 -10.39
CA ALA A 186 -4.09 -0.11 -11.78
C ALA A 186 -3.34 0.78 -12.79
N PRO A 187 -3.39 2.12 -12.71
CA PRO A 187 -2.61 2.97 -13.62
C PRO A 187 -1.09 2.86 -13.42
N LEU A 188 -0.63 2.43 -12.24
CA LEU A 188 0.77 2.39 -11.84
C LEU A 188 1.36 0.98 -11.93
N LEU A 189 0.60 -0.04 -11.55
CA LEU A 189 0.96 -1.46 -11.51
C LEU A 189 -0.06 -2.30 -12.31
N PRO A 190 -0.17 -2.11 -13.63
CA PRO A 190 -1.29 -2.63 -14.43
C PRO A 190 -1.41 -4.15 -14.42
N LEU A 191 -0.31 -4.90 -14.36
CA LEU A 191 -0.34 -6.36 -14.42
C LEU A 191 -0.61 -6.98 -13.06
N LEU A 192 0.06 -6.49 -12.03
CA LEU A 192 -0.14 -6.98 -10.66
C LEU A 192 -1.56 -6.69 -10.17
N SER A 193 -2.06 -5.48 -10.42
CA SER A 193 -3.43 -5.12 -10.02
C SER A 193 -4.48 -5.92 -10.75
N GLU A 194 -4.28 -6.19 -12.04
CA GLU A 194 -5.19 -7.03 -12.84
C GLU A 194 -5.28 -8.44 -12.28
N GLU A 195 -4.13 -9.09 -12.04
CA GLU A 195 -4.06 -10.46 -11.53
C GLU A 195 -4.76 -10.60 -10.18
N ILE A 196 -4.45 -9.68 -9.25
CA ILE A 196 -5.03 -9.71 -7.90
C ILE A 196 -6.52 -9.36 -7.94
N TRP A 197 -6.91 -8.32 -8.66
CA TRP A 197 -8.30 -7.88 -8.73
C TRP A 197 -9.21 -8.96 -9.33
N ARG A 198 -8.78 -9.60 -10.40
CA ARG A 198 -9.52 -10.72 -11.00
C ARG A 198 -9.61 -11.91 -10.04
N GLY A 199 -8.52 -12.22 -9.35
CA GLY A 199 -8.51 -13.28 -8.34
C GLY A 199 -9.44 -13.00 -7.16
N LEU A 200 -9.63 -11.74 -6.78
CA LEU A 200 -10.53 -11.33 -5.70
C LEU A 200 -12.00 -11.29 -6.14
N THR A 201 -12.27 -10.72 -7.32
CA THR A 201 -13.63 -10.36 -7.73
C THR A 201 -14.26 -11.32 -8.75
N GLY A 202 -13.43 -12.08 -9.47
CA GLY A 202 -13.88 -12.83 -10.65
C GLY A 202 -14.31 -11.96 -11.84
N GLY A 203 -14.10 -10.64 -11.75
CA GLY A 203 -14.47 -9.68 -12.80
C GLY A 203 -13.63 -9.80 -14.06
N GLU A 204 -14.02 -9.10 -15.11
CA GLU A 204 -13.38 -9.16 -16.42
C GLU A 204 -12.00 -8.50 -16.39
N SER A 205 -11.90 -7.25 -15.93
CA SER A 205 -10.64 -6.52 -15.82
C SER A 205 -10.77 -5.31 -14.89
N VAL A 206 -9.72 -5.06 -14.06
CA VAL A 206 -9.62 -3.84 -13.25
C VAL A 206 -9.54 -2.58 -14.10
N HIS A 207 -9.07 -2.69 -15.34
CA HIS A 207 -8.92 -1.56 -16.26
C HIS A 207 -10.24 -1.12 -16.91
N LEU A 208 -11.33 -1.87 -16.69
CA LEU A 208 -12.66 -1.53 -17.20
C LEU A 208 -13.57 -0.91 -16.12
N VAL A 209 -13.08 -0.80 -14.87
CA VAL A 209 -13.84 -0.18 -13.80
C VAL A 209 -13.42 1.29 -13.61
N ASP A 210 -14.34 2.08 -13.05
CA ASP A 210 -14.06 3.48 -12.73
C ASP A 210 -13.04 3.62 -11.60
N PHE A 211 -12.31 4.74 -11.62
CA PHE A 211 -11.41 5.07 -10.51
C PHE A 211 -12.23 5.25 -9.22
N PRO A 212 -11.87 4.56 -8.13
CA PRO A 212 -12.73 4.43 -6.97
C PRO A 212 -12.98 5.77 -6.26
N VAL A 213 -14.22 5.96 -5.82
CA VAL A 213 -14.64 7.04 -4.94
C VAL A 213 -15.17 6.40 -3.66
N ILE A 214 -14.59 6.75 -2.53
CA ILE A 214 -14.99 6.23 -1.24
C ILE A 214 -15.81 7.27 -0.50
N SER A 215 -16.92 6.84 0.08
CA SER A 215 -17.87 7.69 0.79
C SER A 215 -17.20 8.44 1.96
N GLU A 216 -17.67 9.66 2.21
CA GLU A 216 -17.29 10.43 3.40
C GLU A 216 -17.78 9.80 4.72
N ALA A 217 -18.76 8.90 4.66
CA ALA A 217 -19.28 8.22 5.84
C ALA A 217 -18.20 7.42 6.61
N VAL A 218 -17.12 7.01 5.91
CA VAL A 218 -16.00 6.29 6.54
C VAL A 218 -14.87 7.22 6.98
N ALA A 219 -14.99 8.53 6.77
CA ALA A 219 -14.00 9.51 7.23
C ALA A 219 -13.97 9.56 8.76
N ASP A 220 -12.80 9.35 9.33
CA ASP A 220 -12.58 9.42 10.79
C ASP A 220 -11.15 9.93 11.04
N SER A 221 -10.95 11.24 10.82
CA SER A 221 -9.63 11.86 10.95
C SER A 221 -9.11 11.76 12.39
N ALA A 222 -9.98 11.87 13.38
CA ALA A 222 -9.59 11.76 14.79
C ALA A 222 -9.06 10.35 15.11
N LEU A 223 -9.73 9.29 14.62
CA LEU A 223 -9.27 7.92 14.79
C LEU A 223 -7.95 7.69 14.05
N VAL A 224 -7.81 8.24 12.83
CA VAL A 224 -6.58 8.11 12.04
C VAL A 224 -5.41 8.77 12.77
N GLU A 225 -5.55 10.00 13.23
CA GLU A 225 -4.52 10.76 13.95
C GLU A 225 -4.11 10.05 15.25
N ALA A 226 -5.09 9.63 16.06
CA ALA A 226 -4.82 8.91 17.31
C ALA A 226 -4.08 7.59 17.09
N MET A 227 -4.49 6.81 16.08
CA MET A 227 -3.85 5.53 15.79
C MET A 227 -2.46 5.71 15.16
N ASP A 228 -2.24 6.74 14.37
CA ASP A 228 -0.92 7.05 13.80
C ASP A 228 0.06 7.50 14.91
N GLU A 229 -0.42 8.22 15.92
CA GLU A 229 0.38 8.51 17.13
C GLU A 229 0.76 7.22 17.86
N VAL A 230 -0.19 6.30 18.08
CA VAL A 230 0.09 4.98 18.69
C VAL A 230 1.15 4.23 17.87
N ARG A 231 1.05 4.21 16.55
CA ARG A 231 2.05 3.57 15.66
C ARG A 231 3.42 4.21 15.80
N SER A 232 3.48 5.54 15.89
CA SER A 232 4.73 6.28 16.10
C SER A 232 5.37 5.91 17.43
N VAL A 233 4.60 5.85 18.50
CA VAL A 233 5.08 5.42 19.84
C VAL A 233 5.60 3.99 19.81
N VAL A 234 4.88 3.07 19.19
CA VAL A 234 5.31 1.66 19.06
C VAL A 234 6.61 1.56 18.25
N SER A 235 6.70 2.30 17.14
CA SER A 235 7.92 2.34 16.31
C SER A 235 9.11 2.88 17.08
N ALA A 236 8.96 3.99 17.80
CA ALA A 236 9.99 4.57 18.65
C ALA A 236 10.44 3.60 19.77
N ALA A 237 9.48 2.92 20.43
CA ALA A 237 9.78 1.91 21.43
C ALA A 237 10.59 0.74 20.87
N HIS A 238 10.24 0.27 19.65
CA HIS A 238 11.00 -0.77 18.97
C HIS A 238 12.42 -0.30 18.58
N ALA A 239 12.57 0.93 18.12
CA ALA A 239 13.87 1.51 17.80
C ALA A 239 14.77 1.59 19.05
N LEU A 240 14.23 2.07 20.18
CA LEU A 240 14.94 2.11 21.46
C LEU A 240 15.37 0.71 21.94
N ARG A 241 14.46 -0.29 21.85
CA ARG A 241 14.80 -1.68 22.18
C ARG A 241 15.95 -2.20 21.31
N LYS A 242 15.92 -1.91 20.02
CA LYS A 242 17.00 -2.30 19.09
C LYS A 242 18.33 -1.65 19.46
N THR A 243 18.33 -0.35 19.76
CA THR A 243 19.53 0.39 20.17
C THR A 243 20.15 -0.18 21.44
N HIS A 244 19.33 -0.59 22.39
CA HIS A 244 19.77 -1.20 23.65
C HIS A 244 19.89 -2.73 23.60
N GLN A 245 19.81 -3.33 22.40
CA GLN A 245 19.90 -4.78 22.19
C GLN A 245 18.88 -5.61 23.01
N LEU A 246 17.76 -5.00 23.38
CA LEU A 246 16.67 -5.66 24.10
C LEU A 246 15.78 -6.45 23.13
N ARG A 247 15.45 -7.67 23.49
CA ARG A 247 14.52 -8.50 22.69
C ARG A 247 13.12 -7.89 22.71
N VAL A 248 12.43 -7.91 21.55
CA VAL A 248 11.06 -7.37 21.44
C VAL A 248 10.09 -8.01 22.44
N ARG A 249 10.24 -9.31 22.70
CA ARG A 249 9.39 -10.07 23.64
C ARG A 249 9.83 -9.98 25.11
N GLN A 250 10.92 -9.28 25.41
CA GLN A 250 11.35 -9.11 26.80
C GLN A 250 10.41 -8.13 27.51
N PRO A 251 9.73 -8.54 28.61
CA PRO A 251 8.89 -7.64 29.36
C PRO A 251 9.73 -6.53 30.00
N LEU A 252 9.20 -5.31 30.03
CA LEU A 252 9.75 -4.15 30.71
C LEU A 252 8.77 -3.69 31.78
N ALA A 253 9.28 -3.09 32.85
CA ALA A 253 8.47 -2.66 33.98
C ALA A 253 7.56 -1.46 33.62
N SER A 254 8.03 -0.57 32.74
CA SER A 254 7.29 0.61 32.33
C SER A 254 7.75 1.10 30.97
N LEU A 255 6.88 1.83 30.28
CA LEU A 255 7.16 2.66 29.13
C LEU A 255 6.67 4.08 29.46
N GLN A 256 7.56 5.06 29.34
CA GLN A 256 7.19 6.46 29.47
C GLN A 256 7.09 7.08 28.09
N VAL A 257 5.97 7.68 27.82
CA VAL A 257 5.68 8.38 26.55
C VAL A 257 5.48 9.86 26.85
N VAL A 258 6.16 10.70 26.08
CA VAL A 258 5.96 12.15 26.11
C VAL A 258 5.35 12.53 24.78
N SER A 259 4.10 12.97 24.78
CA SER A 259 3.36 13.39 23.61
C SER A 259 2.51 14.62 23.94
N GLU A 260 2.35 15.50 22.97
CA GLU A 260 1.41 16.61 23.05
C GLU A 260 -0.05 16.09 23.03
N HIS A 261 -0.26 14.90 22.47
CA HIS A 261 -1.55 14.21 22.34
C HIS A 261 -1.73 13.08 23.38
N HIS A 262 -1.15 13.23 24.60
CA HIS A 262 -1.16 12.18 25.62
C HIS A 262 -2.54 11.64 25.97
N LYS A 263 -3.59 12.47 25.87
CA LYS A 263 -4.98 12.07 26.17
C LYS A 263 -5.55 11.04 25.18
N GLU A 264 -5.02 11.00 23.97
CA GLU A 264 -5.43 10.07 22.91
C GLU A 264 -4.74 8.71 23.06
N LEU A 265 -3.69 8.65 23.91
CA LEU A 265 -2.93 7.44 24.20
C LEU A 265 -3.38 6.75 25.50
N GLU A 266 -4.31 7.34 26.25
CA GLU A 266 -4.89 6.71 27.44
C GLU A 266 -5.89 5.62 27.02
N PRO A 267 -5.85 4.42 27.66
CA PRO A 267 -6.70 3.28 27.30
C PRO A 267 -8.17 3.49 27.61
#